data_97efba59fff64b314ca0ff65d8c5d71a
#
_entry.id   97efba59fff64b314ca0ff65d8c5d71a
#
_cell.length_a   1.000
_cell.length_b   1.000
_cell.length_c   1.000
_cell.angle_alpha   90.00
_cell.angle_beta   90.00
_cell.angle_gamma   90.00
#
_symmetry.space_group_name_H-M   'P 1'
#
loop_
_entity.id
_entity.type
_entity.pdbx_description
1 polymer ?
#
loop_
_entity_poly.entity_id
_entity_poly.type
_entity_poly.pdbx_seq_one_letter_code
_entity_poly.pdbx_strand_id
1 'polypeptide(L)'
;MIRFLQISDIHFSNIPGSDDDYAQMKGKFLEDISKCHREKGAIDYVLICGDIAFSGLESQYKEARDFINKICEKVECGGANVFVVPGNHDKKRDVYSRTRSLLREHLLKGDTTKQVMGAKVSEPMAIGILYAPFKQFYKLAAEYSSISDIARKAQVFPESDQETGSVPKFEPDDKMYWTEPIGNLQGIPVTLHGSNTSLLSDKDDGESASLDERKGQHLQVLPMQAYNVTTAENEIHILMLHHPLSEIQEGGKIGKVLDSRFQLQFYGHMHKQSSCSEGSVKIYSGAFQPPESDGNNEYFPVYNIIELDVVEAGGKPWLKVDIYSRKWDGATFQEYQEETKTGENALRVPLPQNDAWKETMERIKKGEQGTGEMQEAKLVVYPYAVKHAFLKCGKEGKIITEMYKDRFDHISPNRVKYLTFLRQVELDGRFSELNEILKKYGR
;
A
#
# COMPACT_ATOMS: atom_id res chain seq x y z
N MET A 1 -19.53 2.74 2.40
CA MET A 1 -18.44 2.96 3.41
C MET A 1 -17.34 1.96 3.13
N ILE A 2 -16.08 2.39 3.17
CA ILE A 2 -14.86 1.55 3.09
C ILE A 2 -14.05 1.77 4.36
N ARG A 3 -13.52 0.70 4.95
CA ARG A 3 -12.76 0.77 6.19
C ARG A 3 -11.37 0.17 6.04
N PHE A 4 -10.34 0.93 6.44
CA PHE A 4 -8.94 0.52 6.42
C PHE A 4 -8.40 0.30 7.84
N LEU A 5 -7.55 -0.70 8.00
CA LEU A 5 -6.58 -0.79 9.08
C LEU A 5 -5.24 -0.29 8.54
N GLN A 6 -4.70 0.80 9.09
CA GLN A 6 -3.40 1.36 8.71
C GLN A 6 -2.38 1.10 9.80
N ILE A 7 -1.25 0.50 9.42
CA ILE A 7 -0.05 0.35 10.25
C ILE A 7 1.19 0.75 9.45
N SER A 8 2.28 1.09 10.12
CA SER A 8 3.57 1.42 9.52
C SER A 8 4.71 1.19 10.51
N ASP A 9 5.94 1.17 10.03
CA ASP A 9 7.15 1.16 10.87
C ASP A 9 7.11 0.02 11.90
N ILE A 10 6.97 -1.22 11.38
CA ILE A 10 6.86 -2.44 12.20
C ILE A 10 8.25 -2.92 12.62
N HIS A 11 9.26 -2.74 11.77
CA HIS A 11 10.68 -3.01 12.05
C HIS A 11 10.98 -4.41 12.58
N PHE A 12 10.45 -5.47 11.94
CA PHE A 12 10.86 -6.83 12.30
C PHE A 12 12.38 -6.97 12.25
N SER A 13 13.01 -7.13 13.41
CA SER A 13 14.48 -7.21 13.53
C SER A 13 15.00 -8.64 13.47
N ASN A 14 14.25 -9.60 14.02
CA ASN A 14 14.60 -11.02 14.08
C ASN A 14 16.07 -11.24 14.48
N ILE A 15 16.48 -10.60 15.59
CA ILE A 15 17.82 -10.80 16.18
C ILE A 15 17.78 -12.09 17.00
N PRO A 16 18.52 -13.15 16.63
CA PRO A 16 18.53 -14.40 17.38
C PRO A 16 18.98 -14.16 18.83
N GLY A 17 18.16 -14.59 19.79
CA GLY A 17 18.47 -14.48 21.21
C GLY A 17 18.07 -13.16 21.87
N SER A 18 17.45 -12.21 21.16
CA SER A 18 16.72 -11.11 21.78
C SER A 18 15.31 -11.56 22.12
N ASP A 19 14.84 -11.23 23.33
CA ASP A 19 13.42 -11.34 23.63
C ASP A 19 12.65 -10.39 22.70
N ASP A 20 11.50 -10.84 22.19
CA ASP A 20 10.62 -9.96 21.43
C ASP A 20 9.92 -9.02 22.40
N ASP A 21 10.55 -7.87 22.69
CA ASP A 21 10.03 -6.85 23.61
C ASP A 21 8.62 -6.39 23.28
N TYR A 22 8.20 -6.58 22.02
CA TYR A 22 6.86 -6.25 21.53
C TYR A 22 5.90 -7.44 21.42
N ALA A 23 6.29 -8.66 21.87
CA ALA A 23 5.43 -9.85 21.73
C ALA A 23 4.07 -9.66 22.43
N GLN A 24 4.09 -9.11 23.65
CA GLN A 24 2.87 -8.80 24.39
C GLN A 24 2.01 -7.76 23.67
N MET A 25 2.62 -6.69 23.20
CA MET A 25 1.94 -5.61 22.48
C MET A 25 1.33 -6.13 21.17
N LYS A 26 2.04 -6.95 20.39
CA LYS A 26 1.50 -7.60 19.17
C LYS A 26 0.29 -8.48 19.48
N GLY A 27 0.33 -9.23 20.59
CA GLY A 27 -0.81 -10.02 21.06
C GLY A 27 -2.03 -9.15 21.38
N LYS A 28 -1.82 -8.08 22.12
CA LYS A 28 -2.89 -7.13 22.48
C LYS A 28 -3.43 -6.34 21.28
N PHE A 29 -2.58 -6.02 20.33
CA PHE A 29 -3.00 -5.45 19.04
C PHE A 29 -3.98 -6.37 18.29
N LEU A 30 -3.66 -7.66 18.20
CA LEU A 30 -4.53 -8.63 17.52
C LEU A 30 -5.88 -8.79 18.24
N GLU A 31 -5.91 -8.70 19.58
CA GLU A 31 -7.16 -8.68 20.36
C GLU A 31 -7.96 -7.39 20.07
N ASP A 32 -7.29 -6.23 20.04
CA ASP A 32 -7.93 -4.92 19.88
C ASP A 32 -8.50 -4.72 18.47
N ILE A 33 -7.76 -5.08 17.42
CA ILE A 33 -8.29 -5.00 16.04
C ILE A 33 -9.49 -5.94 15.84
N SER A 34 -9.48 -7.13 16.45
CA SER A 34 -10.62 -8.05 16.43
C SER A 34 -11.83 -7.46 17.15
N LYS A 35 -11.62 -6.75 18.26
CA LYS A 35 -12.67 -6.02 18.96
C LYS A 35 -13.23 -4.89 18.09
N CYS A 36 -12.37 -4.05 17.54
CA CYS A 36 -12.77 -2.96 16.64
C CYS A 36 -13.54 -3.46 15.41
N HIS A 37 -13.08 -4.57 14.81
CA HIS A 37 -13.76 -5.22 13.69
C HIS A 37 -15.21 -5.63 14.05
N ARG A 38 -15.43 -6.18 15.25
CA ARG A 38 -16.77 -6.57 15.70
C ARG A 38 -17.66 -5.38 16.08
N GLU A 39 -17.07 -4.35 16.73
CA GLU A 39 -17.82 -3.23 17.29
C GLU A 39 -18.10 -2.11 16.28
N LYS A 40 -17.11 -1.80 15.42
CA LYS A 40 -17.22 -0.73 14.42
C LYS A 40 -17.66 -1.23 13.03
N GLY A 41 -17.56 -2.56 12.80
CA GLY A 41 -17.87 -3.23 11.53
C GLY A 41 -16.63 -3.71 10.78
N ALA A 42 -16.85 -4.44 9.67
CA ALA A 42 -15.80 -5.10 8.93
C ALA A 42 -14.68 -4.14 8.48
N ILE A 43 -13.42 -4.58 8.62
CA ILE A 43 -12.24 -3.94 8.04
C ILE A 43 -12.06 -4.53 6.66
N ASP A 44 -12.17 -3.71 5.64
CA ASP A 44 -12.13 -4.16 4.24
C ASP A 44 -10.69 -4.38 3.75
N TYR A 45 -9.76 -3.51 4.19
CA TYR A 45 -8.38 -3.48 3.69
C TYR A 45 -7.37 -3.21 4.80
N VAL A 46 -6.18 -3.81 4.66
CA VAL A 46 -5.01 -3.57 5.51
C VAL A 46 -3.96 -2.82 4.70
N LEU A 47 -3.53 -1.67 5.20
CA LEU A 47 -2.52 -0.81 4.58
C LEU A 47 -1.26 -0.80 5.44
N ILE A 48 -0.10 -1.14 4.85
CA ILE A 48 1.19 -1.09 5.54
C ILE A 48 2.09 -0.08 4.83
N CYS A 49 2.32 1.07 5.48
CA CYS A 49 2.96 2.22 4.88
C CYS A 49 4.49 2.22 5.00
N GLY A 50 5.12 1.05 4.89
CA GLY A 50 6.57 0.88 4.83
C GLY A 50 7.22 0.48 6.15
N ASP A 51 8.54 0.26 6.10
CA ASP A 51 9.39 -0.19 7.18
C ASP A 51 8.87 -1.44 7.89
N ILE A 52 8.54 -2.45 7.08
CA ILE A 52 8.09 -3.77 7.56
C ILE A 52 9.27 -4.50 8.21
N ALA A 53 10.39 -4.58 7.48
CA ALA A 53 11.64 -5.15 7.97
C ALA A 53 12.56 -4.06 8.54
N PHE A 54 13.46 -4.42 9.44
CA PHE A 54 14.48 -3.50 9.99
C PHE A 54 15.68 -3.32 9.04
N SER A 55 16.02 -4.34 8.26
CA SER A 55 17.22 -4.34 7.40
C SER A 55 17.05 -5.12 6.08
N GLY A 56 15.81 -5.35 5.65
CA GLY A 56 15.50 -5.97 4.37
C GLY A 56 15.89 -7.45 4.24
N LEU A 57 16.04 -8.20 5.35
CA LEU A 57 16.45 -9.61 5.36
C LEU A 57 15.25 -10.55 5.15
N GLU A 58 15.48 -11.67 4.46
CA GLU A 58 14.45 -12.67 4.18
C GLU A 58 13.78 -13.22 5.46
N SER A 59 14.57 -13.44 6.52
CA SER A 59 14.05 -13.91 7.82
C SER A 59 13.03 -12.95 8.42
N GLN A 60 13.26 -11.65 8.30
CA GLN A 60 12.36 -10.60 8.78
C GLN A 60 11.03 -10.60 8.04
N TYR A 61 11.05 -10.81 6.72
CA TYR A 61 9.82 -10.94 5.92
C TYR A 61 9.05 -12.24 6.16
N LYS A 62 9.73 -13.30 6.59
CA LYS A 62 9.03 -14.51 7.03
C LYS A 62 8.17 -14.24 8.27
N GLU A 63 8.75 -13.57 9.25
CA GLU A 63 8.04 -13.16 10.48
C GLU A 63 6.91 -12.17 10.16
N ALA A 64 7.18 -11.17 9.30
CA ALA A 64 6.18 -10.22 8.83
C ALA A 64 4.98 -10.92 8.17
N ARG A 65 5.23 -11.91 7.31
CA ARG A 65 4.17 -12.70 6.67
C ARG A 65 3.28 -13.41 7.69
N ASP A 66 3.90 -14.05 8.68
CA ASP A 66 3.17 -14.75 9.73
C ASP A 66 2.30 -13.77 10.55
N PHE A 67 2.81 -12.58 10.83
CA PHE A 67 2.06 -11.53 11.53
C PHE A 67 0.92 -10.96 10.68
N ILE A 68 1.16 -10.64 9.41
CA ILE A 68 0.12 -10.16 8.48
C ILE A 68 -0.99 -11.21 8.33
N ASN A 69 -0.65 -12.49 8.24
CA ASN A 69 -1.65 -13.56 8.20
C ASN A 69 -2.52 -13.57 9.46
N LYS A 70 -1.94 -13.39 10.64
CA LYS A 70 -2.69 -13.27 11.90
C LYS A 70 -3.61 -12.04 11.92
N ILE A 71 -3.15 -10.89 11.38
CA ILE A 71 -4.00 -9.71 11.21
C ILE A 71 -5.20 -10.06 10.33
N CYS A 72 -4.94 -10.65 9.16
CA CYS A 72 -6.00 -11.03 8.21
C CYS A 72 -7.02 -12.00 8.82
N GLU A 73 -6.56 -12.96 9.64
CA GLU A 73 -7.46 -13.86 10.37
C GLU A 73 -8.34 -13.11 11.38
N LYS A 74 -7.79 -12.12 12.10
CA LYS A 74 -8.50 -11.37 13.14
C LYS A 74 -9.53 -10.39 12.60
N VAL A 75 -9.30 -9.86 11.40
CA VAL A 75 -10.21 -8.90 10.76
C VAL A 75 -10.94 -9.51 9.57
N GLU A 76 -10.89 -10.84 9.42
CA GLU A 76 -11.55 -11.61 8.35
C GLU A 76 -11.25 -11.07 6.94
N CYS A 77 -10.10 -10.38 6.80
CA CYS A 77 -9.63 -9.77 5.57
C CYS A 77 -8.69 -10.75 4.86
N GLY A 78 -8.76 -10.80 3.57
CA GLY A 78 -7.86 -11.68 2.84
C GLY A 78 -6.58 -11.04 2.36
N GLY A 79 -5.57 -11.86 2.07
CA GLY A 79 -4.28 -11.39 1.56
C GLY A 79 -4.37 -10.54 0.28
N ALA A 80 -5.43 -10.71 -0.53
CA ALA A 80 -5.67 -9.84 -1.69
C ALA A 80 -6.08 -8.41 -1.31
N ASN A 81 -6.50 -8.19 -0.06
CA ASN A 81 -6.92 -6.91 0.48
C ASN A 81 -5.83 -6.27 1.37
N VAL A 82 -4.60 -6.80 1.33
CA VAL A 82 -3.43 -6.22 1.99
C VAL A 82 -2.61 -5.46 0.96
N PHE A 83 -2.29 -4.20 1.25
CA PHE A 83 -1.49 -3.35 0.39
C PHE A 83 -0.28 -2.82 1.13
N VAL A 84 0.87 -2.87 0.48
CA VAL A 84 2.15 -2.50 1.08
C VAL A 84 2.96 -1.59 0.17
N VAL A 85 3.69 -0.65 0.77
CA VAL A 85 4.75 0.12 0.10
C VAL A 85 6.04 -0.05 0.89
N PRO A 86 7.23 0.01 0.26
CA PRO A 86 8.48 -0.12 0.99
C PRO A 86 8.88 1.18 1.69
N GLY A 87 9.50 1.04 2.87
CA GLY A 87 10.21 2.12 3.54
C GLY A 87 11.73 2.02 3.36
N ASN A 88 12.48 2.88 4.04
CA ASN A 88 13.94 2.92 3.94
C ASN A 88 14.63 1.77 4.67
N HIS A 89 13.97 1.14 5.63
CA HIS A 89 14.45 -0.05 6.33
C HIS A 89 14.17 -1.36 5.57
N ASP A 90 13.24 -1.37 4.60
CA ASP A 90 12.95 -2.53 3.75
C ASP A 90 14.04 -2.83 2.71
N LYS A 91 15.17 -2.16 2.83
CA LYS A 91 16.31 -2.23 1.93
C LYS A 91 17.45 -3.05 2.53
N LYS A 92 17.92 -4.07 1.81
CA LYS A 92 19.17 -4.78 2.14
C LYS A 92 20.35 -3.91 1.73
N ARG A 93 20.96 -3.22 2.70
CA ARG A 93 21.87 -2.10 2.47
C ARG A 93 23.23 -2.48 1.89
N ASP A 94 23.68 -3.73 1.99
CA ASP A 94 24.92 -4.24 1.42
C ASP A 94 24.85 -4.54 -0.09
N VAL A 95 23.63 -4.70 -0.64
CA VAL A 95 23.41 -4.97 -2.06
C VAL A 95 23.84 -3.78 -2.91
N TYR A 96 24.85 -3.97 -3.77
CA TYR A 96 25.44 -2.93 -4.63
C TYR A 96 25.83 -1.64 -3.87
N SER A 97 26.20 -1.72 -2.58
CA SER A 97 26.37 -0.54 -1.72
C SER A 97 27.28 0.53 -2.32
N ARG A 98 28.47 0.16 -2.84
CA ARG A 98 29.41 1.10 -3.49
C ARG A 98 28.87 1.70 -4.78
N THR A 99 28.35 0.86 -5.67
CA THR A 99 27.81 1.29 -6.98
C THR A 99 26.59 2.18 -6.77
N ARG A 100 25.76 1.82 -5.80
CA ARG A 100 24.56 2.61 -5.43
C ARG A 100 24.93 3.98 -4.87
N SER A 101 25.94 4.08 -4.00
CA SER A 101 26.40 5.38 -3.48
C SER A 101 26.92 6.27 -4.61
N LEU A 102 27.70 5.75 -5.55
CA LEU A 102 28.16 6.51 -6.70
C LEU A 102 27.00 6.94 -7.61
N LEU A 103 26.07 6.05 -7.87
CA LEU A 103 24.88 6.35 -8.67
C LEU A 103 24.03 7.44 -7.98
N ARG A 104 23.82 7.32 -6.68
CA ARG A 104 23.10 8.32 -5.87
C ARG A 104 23.75 9.69 -5.97
N GLU A 105 25.08 9.78 -5.76
CA GLU A 105 25.81 11.06 -5.91
C GLU A 105 25.65 11.65 -7.32
N HIS A 106 25.68 10.82 -8.35
CA HIS A 106 25.48 11.26 -9.72
C HIS A 106 24.05 11.78 -9.92
N LEU A 107 23.06 11.06 -9.45
CA LEU A 107 21.64 11.42 -9.58
C LEU A 107 21.32 12.72 -8.84
N LEU A 108 21.89 12.94 -7.66
CA LEU A 108 21.66 14.16 -6.87
C LEU A 108 22.32 15.42 -7.47
N LYS A 109 23.28 15.28 -8.39
CA LYS A 109 24.02 16.42 -8.98
C LYS A 109 23.32 17.14 -10.13
N GLY A 110 22.14 16.72 -10.60
CA GLY A 110 21.53 17.40 -11.73
C GLY A 110 20.19 16.84 -12.22
N ASP A 111 19.81 17.21 -13.46
CA ASP A 111 18.57 16.76 -14.11
C ASP A 111 18.48 15.25 -14.36
N THR A 112 19.58 14.53 -14.11
CA THR A 112 19.67 13.07 -14.31
C THR A 112 18.66 12.32 -13.42
N THR A 113 18.38 12.82 -12.21
CA THR A 113 17.34 12.24 -11.34
C THR A 113 16.00 12.25 -12.03
N LYS A 114 15.65 13.36 -12.69
CA LYS A 114 14.40 13.50 -13.45
C LYS A 114 14.35 12.54 -14.65
N GLN A 115 15.49 12.28 -15.28
CA GLN A 115 15.58 11.35 -16.41
C GLN A 115 15.43 9.90 -15.97
N VAL A 116 16.11 9.48 -14.88
CA VAL A 116 16.06 8.11 -14.37
C VAL A 116 14.73 7.82 -13.68
N MET A 117 14.19 8.80 -12.94
CA MET A 117 12.89 8.67 -12.26
C MET A 117 11.71 9.07 -13.15
N GLY A 118 11.99 9.53 -14.37
CA GLY A 118 10.98 9.88 -15.37
C GLY A 118 10.40 8.66 -16.08
N ALA A 119 9.47 8.91 -16.97
CA ALA A 119 8.75 7.88 -17.73
C ALA A 119 9.63 7.08 -18.73
N LYS A 120 10.85 7.52 -19.00
CA LYS A 120 11.76 6.84 -19.93
C LYS A 120 12.80 6.08 -19.13
N VAL A 121 12.65 4.78 -19.05
CA VAL A 121 13.66 3.88 -18.49
C VAL A 121 14.78 3.74 -19.51
N SER A 122 15.58 4.80 -19.66
CA SER A 122 16.70 4.83 -20.61
C SER A 122 17.95 4.14 -20.09
N GLU A 123 17.98 3.82 -18.78
CA GLU A 123 19.13 3.23 -18.11
C GLU A 123 18.75 2.01 -17.26
N PRO A 124 18.51 0.84 -17.91
CA PRO A 124 18.05 -0.37 -17.22
C PRO A 124 18.95 -0.81 -16.07
N MET A 125 20.26 -0.65 -16.20
CA MET A 125 21.23 -1.01 -15.18
C MET A 125 21.07 -0.15 -13.91
N ALA A 126 20.89 1.16 -14.08
CA ALA A 126 20.69 2.08 -12.96
C ALA A 126 19.39 1.75 -12.19
N ILE A 127 18.31 1.50 -12.91
CA ILE A 127 17.05 1.08 -12.33
C ILE A 127 17.20 -0.24 -11.56
N GLY A 128 17.83 -1.24 -12.17
CA GLY A 128 18.10 -2.53 -11.52
C GLY A 128 18.87 -2.38 -10.21
N ILE A 129 19.95 -1.58 -10.21
CA ILE A 129 20.77 -1.30 -9.03
C ILE A 129 19.96 -0.62 -7.90
N LEU A 130 19.05 0.29 -8.24
CA LEU A 130 18.21 0.97 -7.25
C LEU A 130 17.14 0.07 -6.66
N TYR A 131 16.58 -0.87 -7.44
CA TYR A 131 15.51 -1.77 -7.00
C TYR A 131 16.01 -3.06 -6.36
N ALA A 132 17.21 -3.54 -6.72
CA ALA A 132 17.75 -4.80 -6.20
C ALA A 132 17.79 -4.91 -4.67
N PRO A 133 18.11 -3.85 -3.91
CA PRO A 133 18.10 -3.90 -2.45
C PRO A 133 16.74 -4.24 -1.82
N PHE A 134 15.65 -3.98 -2.52
CA PHE A 134 14.28 -4.26 -2.07
C PHE A 134 13.75 -5.63 -2.52
N LYS A 135 14.58 -6.50 -3.06
CA LYS A 135 14.17 -7.79 -3.64
C LYS A 135 13.31 -8.63 -2.69
N GLN A 136 13.68 -8.70 -1.41
CA GLN A 136 12.92 -9.49 -0.43
C GLN A 136 11.58 -8.84 -0.09
N PHE A 137 11.53 -7.50 0.01
CA PHE A 137 10.29 -6.76 0.13
C PHE A 137 9.36 -7.04 -1.06
N TYR A 138 9.88 -6.97 -2.29
CA TYR A 138 9.06 -7.20 -3.49
C TYR A 138 8.56 -8.64 -3.62
N LYS A 139 9.29 -9.62 -3.07
CA LYS A 139 8.77 -10.99 -2.97
C LYS A 139 7.54 -11.06 -2.05
N LEU A 140 7.57 -10.38 -0.90
CA LEU A 140 6.41 -10.27 -0.01
C LEU A 140 5.28 -9.49 -0.69
N ALA A 141 5.56 -8.32 -1.25
CA ALA A 141 4.58 -7.46 -1.91
C ALA A 141 3.86 -8.16 -3.06
N ALA A 142 4.56 -9.01 -3.81
CA ALA A 142 3.97 -9.80 -4.89
C ALA A 142 2.91 -10.82 -4.41
N GLU A 143 2.97 -11.25 -3.16
CA GLU A 143 1.96 -12.13 -2.56
C GLU A 143 0.63 -11.40 -2.32
N TYR A 144 0.71 -10.07 -2.17
CA TYR A 144 -0.41 -9.16 -1.93
C TYR A 144 -0.80 -8.31 -3.16
N SER A 145 -0.21 -8.58 -4.34
CA SER A 145 -0.42 -7.82 -5.58
C SER A 145 0.03 -6.34 -5.54
N SER A 146 0.71 -5.90 -4.49
CA SER A 146 1.20 -4.52 -4.32
C SER A 146 2.58 -4.32 -4.94
N ILE A 147 2.73 -4.63 -6.23
CA ILE A 147 4.03 -4.62 -6.90
C ILE A 147 3.96 -3.97 -8.28
N SER A 148 4.85 -3.01 -8.53
CA SER A 148 5.00 -2.36 -9.85
C SER A 148 5.68 -3.26 -10.89
N ASP A 149 5.56 -2.91 -12.18
CA ASP A 149 6.17 -3.68 -13.28
C ASP A 149 7.70 -3.72 -13.14
N ILE A 150 8.30 -2.56 -12.84
CA ILE A 150 9.75 -2.45 -12.61
C ILE A 150 10.18 -3.33 -11.43
N ALA A 151 9.48 -3.24 -10.30
CA ALA A 151 9.78 -4.02 -9.11
C ALA A 151 9.67 -5.53 -9.36
N ARG A 152 8.68 -5.95 -10.13
CA ARG A 152 8.50 -7.36 -10.54
C ARG A 152 9.67 -7.87 -11.37
N LYS A 153 10.12 -7.10 -12.35
CA LYS A 153 11.28 -7.42 -13.17
C LYS A 153 12.58 -7.39 -12.36
N ALA A 154 12.71 -6.43 -11.46
CA ALA A 154 13.91 -6.29 -10.62
C ALA A 154 14.14 -7.45 -9.64
N GLN A 155 13.13 -8.27 -9.32
CA GLN A 155 13.31 -9.45 -8.46
C GLN A 155 14.32 -10.47 -9.00
N VAL A 156 14.54 -10.52 -10.31
CA VAL A 156 15.53 -11.41 -10.95
C VAL A 156 16.87 -10.71 -11.22
N PHE A 157 17.00 -9.42 -10.86
CA PHE A 157 18.26 -8.69 -11.00
C PHE A 157 19.30 -9.29 -10.05
N PRO A 158 20.59 -9.44 -10.49
CA PRO A 158 21.66 -9.90 -9.61
C PRO A 158 21.79 -9.03 -8.36
N GLU A 159 22.16 -9.62 -7.23
CA GLU A 159 22.38 -8.87 -5.96
C GLU A 159 23.84 -8.44 -5.79
N SER A 160 24.76 -8.88 -6.66
CA SER A 160 26.17 -8.50 -6.60
C SER A 160 26.79 -8.51 -7.99
N ASP A 161 27.89 -7.76 -8.16
CA ASP A 161 28.69 -7.74 -9.38
C ASP A 161 29.33 -9.10 -9.72
N GLN A 162 29.31 -10.05 -8.79
CA GLN A 162 29.86 -11.40 -8.98
C GLN A 162 28.81 -12.40 -9.48
N GLU A 163 27.53 -12.04 -9.46
CA GLU A 163 26.47 -12.90 -9.96
C GLU A 163 26.33 -12.75 -11.48
N THR A 164 26.43 -13.87 -12.19
CA THR A 164 26.15 -13.94 -13.62
C THR A 164 24.65 -14.13 -13.86
N GLY A 165 23.88 -13.05 -13.77
CA GLY A 165 22.45 -13.03 -14.08
C GLY A 165 22.19 -12.19 -15.34
N SER A 166 21.14 -12.52 -16.08
CA SER A 166 20.67 -11.64 -17.15
C SER A 166 20.01 -10.41 -16.56
N VAL A 167 20.46 -9.23 -16.94
CA VAL A 167 19.76 -7.98 -16.61
C VAL A 167 18.38 -8.01 -17.27
N PRO A 168 17.29 -7.86 -16.50
CA PRO A 168 15.97 -7.84 -17.08
C PRO A 168 15.80 -6.66 -18.04
N LYS A 169 15.06 -6.89 -19.12
CA LYS A 169 14.72 -5.83 -20.05
C LYS A 169 13.57 -5.01 -19.47
N PHE A 170 13.83 -3.73 -19.20
CA PHE A 170 12.80 -2.77 -18.84
C PHE A 170 12.24 -2.12 -20.10
N GLU A 171 10.93 -2.01 -20.19
CA GLU A 171 10.23 -1.38 -21.31
C GLU A 171 9.80 0.06 -20.94
N PRO A 172 9.63 0.96 -21.92
CA PRO A 172 9.22 2.34 -21.64
C PRO A 172 7.90 2.47 -20.87
N ASP A 173 7.01 1.48 -21.02
CA ASP A 173 5.68 1.46 -20.39
C ASP A 173 5.68 0.78 -19.01
N ASP A 174 6.82 0.21 -18.57
CA ASP A 174 6.93 -0.41 -17.26
C ASP A 174 6.71 0.63 -16.16
N LYS A 175 5.73 0.38 -15.30
CA LYS A 175 5.36 1.30 -14.23
C LYS A 175 6.28 1.17 -13.02
N MET A 176 6.65 2.30 -12.44
CA MET A 176 7.39 2.42 -11.17
C MET A 176 6.45 2.53 -9.97
N TYR A 177 5.17 2.40 -10.18
CA TYR A 177 4.10 2.40 -9.17
C TYR A 177 3.12 1.27 -9.46
N TRP A 178 2.35 0.88 -8.46
CA TRP A 178 1.24 -0.04 -8.63
C TRP A 178 -0.10 0.67 -8.44
N THR A 179 -1.15 0.10 -9.00
CA THR A 179 -2.51 0.63 -8.97
C THR A 179 -3.48 -0.53 -8.85
N GLU A 180 -4.39 -0.46 -7.87
CA GLU A 180 -5.40 -1.49 -7.62
C GLU A 180 -6.77 -0.86 -7.37
N PRO A 181 -7.81 -1.24 -8.14
CA PRO A 181 -9.18 -0.89 -7.82
C PRO A 181 -9.61 -1.64 -6.55
N ILE A 182 -10.15 -0.91 -5.58
CA ILE A 182 -10.53 -1.44 -4.26
C ILE A 182 -12.05 -1.38 -3.99
N GLY A 183 -12.87 -1.26 -5.03
CA GLY A 183 -14.31 -1.22 -4.91
C GLY A 183 -14.92 0.13 -5.21
N ASN A 184 -16.01 0.47 -4.55
CA ASN A 184 -16.69 1.74 -4.75
C ASN A 184 -17.30 2.31 -3.46
N LEU A 185 -17.46 3.63 -3.43
CA LEU A 185 -18.21 4.35 -2.42
C LEU A 185 -19.48 4.91 -3.06
N GLN A 186 -20.62 4.34 -2.71
CA GLN A 186 -21.94 4.76 -3.24
C GLN A 186 -22.00 4.76 -4.78
N GLY A 187 -21.33 3.79 -5.42
CA GLY A 187 -21.27 3.65 -6.88
C GLY A 187 -20.11 4.41 -7.54
N ILE A 188 -19.27 5.11 -6.77
CA ILE A 188 -18.09 5.81 -7.26
C ILE A 188 -16.89 4.89 -7.11
N PRO A 189 -16.18 4.55 -8.18
CA PRO A 189 -14.99 3.70 -8.10
C PRO A 189 -13.93 4.29 -7.20
N VAL A 190 -13.22 3.44 -6.46
CA VAL A 190 -12.10 3.81 -5.61
C VAL A 190 -10.86 3.04 -6.04
N THR A 191 -9.79 3.77 -6.33
CA THR A 191 -8.52 3.20 -6.79
C THR A 191 -7.40 3.59 -5.85
N LEU A 192 -6.66 2.57 -5.38
CA LEU A 192 -5.49 2.72 -4.53
C LEU A 192 -4.21 2.66 -5.36
N HIS A 193 -3.25 3.53 -5.04
CA HIS A 193 -1.96 3.60 -5.70
C HIS A 193 -0.85 3.52 -4.67
N GLY A 194 0.30 2.95 -5.05
CA GLY A 194 1.48 2.95 -4.18
C GLY A 194 2.77 3.03 -4.97
N SER A 195 3.79 3.63 -4.36
CA SER A 195 5.12 3.77 -4.97
C SER A 195 6.21 3.71 -3.92
N ASN A 196 7.44 3.45 -4.39
CA ASN A 196 8.64 3.43 -3.57
C ASN A 196 9.28 4.82 -3.54
N THR A 197 9.32 5.44 -2.37
CA THR A 197 10.01 6.71 -2.12
C THR A 197 11.45 6.53 -1.62
N SER A 198 11.85 5.28 -1.30
CA SER A 198 13.11 4.96 -0.60
C SER A 198 14.24 4.55 -1.56
N LEU A 199 14.10 4.74 -2.89
CA LEU A 199 15.07 4.27 -3.88
C LEU A 199 16.46 4.84 -3.66
N LEU A 200 16.57 6.11 -3.25
CA LEU A 200 17.84 6.79 -2.97
C LEU A 200 18.23 6.82 -1.49
N SER A 201 17.42 6.25 -0.57
CA SER A 201 17.80 6.18 0.85
C SER A 201 19.08 5.36 1.06
N ASP A 202 19.92 5.72 2.04
CA ASP A 202 21.13 5.00 2.39
C ASP A 202 21.37 4.99 3.92
N LYS A 203 22.34 4.20 4.38
CA LYS A 203 22.67 4.03 5.82
C LYS A 203 23.08 5.31 6.54
N ASP A 204 23.60 6.28 5.78
CA ASP A 204 24.07 7.56 6.30
C ASP A 204 22.97 8.64 6.30
N ASP A 205 21.78 8.29 5.83
CA ASP A 205 20.58 9.11 5.98
C ASP A 205 20.07 8.87 7.40
N GLY A 206 20.63 9.56 8.39
CA GLY A 206 20.12 9.51 9.77
C GLY A 206 18.67 9.98 9.82
N GLU A 207 17.94 9.63 10.86
CA GLU A 207 16.53 9.98 11.06
C GLU A 207 16.27 11.50 10.99
N SER A 208 17.30 12.32 11.15
CA SER A 208 17.28 13.79 11.03
C SER A 208 17.81 14.32 9.70
N ALA A 209 18.31 13.49 8.80
CA ALA A 209 19.00 13.93 7.58
C ALA A 209 18.23 13.63 6.30
N SER A 210 16.95 14.00 6.26
CA SER A 210 16.18 14.05 5.02
C SER A 210 16.74 15.08 4.02
N LEU A 211 17.54 16.02 4.53
CA LEU A 211 18.16 17.08 3.77
C LEU A 211 19.69 16.92 3.75
N ASP A 212 20.32 16.87 2.60
CA ASP A 212 21.77 17.01 2.49
C ASP A 212 22.13 18.47 2.80
N GLU A 213 22.48 18.75 4.05
CA GLU A 213 22.83 20.10 4.53
C GLU A 213 23.97 20.73 3.73
N ARG A 214 24.89 19.91 3.20
CA ARG A 214 26.00 20.38 2.34
C ARG A 214 25.55 20.90 1.00
N LYS A 215 24.37 20.44 0.52
CA LYS A 215 23.83 20.73 -0.81
C LYS A 215 22.46 21.39 -0.76
N GLY A 216 21.81 21.47 0.41
CA GLY A 216 20.47 21.99 0.57
C GLY A 216 19.41 21.20 -0.19
N GLN A 217 19.61 19.90 -0.36
CA GLN A 217 18.74 19.02 -1.17
C GLN A 217 18.20 17.87 -0.34
N HIS A 218 16.90 17.63 -0.49
CA HIS A 218 16.26 16.42 0.04
C HIS A 218 16.77 15.18 -0.70
N LEU A 219 16.96 14.08 0.04
CA LEU A 219 17.57 12.86 -0.47
C LEU A 219 16.58 11.84 -1.01
N GLN A 220 15.31 11.93 -0.60
CA GLN A 220 14.28 11.02 -1.03
C GLN A 220 13.65 11.47 -2.35
N VAL A 221 13.14 10.53 -3.14
CA VAL A 221 12.54 10.81 -4.45
C VAL A 221 11.23 10.07 -4.63
N LEU A 222 10.30 10.69 -5.34
CA LEU A 222 9.11 10.03 -5.84
C LEU A 222 9.23 9.90 -7.37
N PRO A 223 9.10 8.71 -7.96
CA PRO A 223 9.10 8.54 -9.41
C PRO A 223 8.08 9.43 -10.10
N MET A 224 8.47 10.11 -11.18
CA MET A 224 7.59 11.04 -11.90
C MET A 224 6.30 10.37 -12.39
N GLN A 225 6.36 9.13 -12.80
CA GLN A 225 5.18 8.35 -13.19
C GLN A 225 4.15 8.26 -12.05
N ALA A 226 4.58 8.13 -10.78
CA ALA A 226 3.69 7.96 -9.64
C ALA A 226 2.90 9.23 -9.30
N TYR A 227 3.48 10.41 -9.50
CA TYR A 227 2.74 11.66 -9.26
C TYR A 227 2.12 12.25 -10.54
N ASN A 228 2.54 11.83 -11.73
CA ASN A 228 1.95 12.21 -12.99
C ASN A 228 0.94 11.19 -13.55
N VAL A 229 0.48 10.26 -12.72
CA VAL A 229 -0.53 9.28 -13.11
C VAL A 229 -1.79 9.99 -13.62
N THR A 230 -2.36 9.47 -14.69
CA THR A 230 -3.67 9.93 -15.17
C THR A 230 -4.74 9.37 -14.26
N THR A 231 -5.54 10.24 -13.67
CA THR A 231 -6.68 9.89 -12.81
C THR A 231 -7.98 10.19 -13.54
N ALA A 232 -8.95 9.31 -13.39
CA ALA A 232 -10.29 9.54 -13.96
C ALA A 232 -11.07 10.54 -13.07
N GLU A 233 -11.80 11.45 -13.72
CA GLU A 233 -12.52 12.53 -13.00
C GLU A 233 -13.72 12.05 -12.17
N ASN A 234 -14.19 10.82 -12.41
CA ASN A 234 -15.33 10.20 -11.73
C ASN A 234 -14.93 9.11 -10.74
N GLU A 235 -13.67 9.07 -10.33
CA GLU A 235 -13.12 8.11 -9.38
C GLU A 235 -12.51 8.81 -8.16
N ILE A 236 -12.46 8.10 -7.05
CA ILE A 236 -11.68 8.48 -5.87
C ILE A 236 -10.32 7.80 -5.97
N HIS A 237 -9.27 8.60 -5.96
CA HIS A 237 -7.89 8.12 -6.00
C HIS A 237 -7.23 8.31 -4.64
N ILE A 238 -6.63 7.22 -4.13
CA ILE A 238 -5.92 7.18 -2.84
C ILE A 238 -4.46 6.82 -3.12
N LEU A 239 -3.52 7.48 -2.45
CA LEU A 239 -2.09 7.25 -2.61
C LEU A 239 -1.48 6.73 -1.31
N MET A 240 -0.61 5.72 -1.41
CA MET A 240 0.24 5.21 -0.34
C MET A 240 1.71 5.50 -0.64
N LEU A 241 2.39 6.16 0.28
CA LEU A 241 3.83 6.42 0.26
C LEU A 241 4.41 6.14 1.66
N HIS A 242 5.73 5.99 1.74
CA HIS A 242 6.40 5.91 3.04
C HIS A 242 6.88 7.29 3.51
N HIS A 243 7.74 7.95 2.76
CA HIS A 243 8.28 9.26 3.16
C HIS A 243 7.27 10.39 2.95
N PRO A 244 7.18 11.35 3.90
CA PRO A 244 6.39 12.55 3.73
C PRO A 244 6.97 13.46 2.65
N LEU A 245 6.13 14.34 2.10
CA LEU A 245 6.54 15.26 1.03
C LEU A 245 7.64 16.24 1.47
N SER A 246 7.74 16.54 2.77
CA SER A 246 8.81 17.36 3.34
C SER A 246 10.21 16.77 3.15
N GLU A 247 10.32 15.47 2.91
CA GLU A 247 11.58 14.76 2.71
C GLU A 247 11.87 14.42 1.25
N ILE A 248 10.92 14.66 0.36
CA ILE A 248 11.03 14.35 -1.06
C ILE A 248 11.57 15.55 -1.84
N GLN A 249 12.49 15.29 -2.76
CA GLN A 249 12.99 16.30 -3.70
C GLN A 249 11.83 16.97 -4.43
N GLU A 250 11.84 18.31 -4.48
CA GLU A 250 10.75 19.13 -5.05
C GLU A 250 9.36 18.84 -4.43
N GLY A 251 9.30 18.30 -3.21
CA GLY A 251 8.07 17.87 -2.53
C GLY A 251 6.96 18.91 -2.50
N GLY A 252 7.31 20.19 -2.37
CA GLY A 252 6.32 21.27 -2.44
C GLY A 252 5.65 21.45 -3.82
N LYS A 253 6.37 21.13 -4.92
CA LYS A 253 5.77 21.13 -6.28
C LYS A 253 5.00 19.84 -6.52
N ILE A 254 5.59 18.72 -6.13
CA ILE A 254 4.97 17.38 -6.24
C ILE A 254 3.66 17.38 -5.45
N GLY A 255 3.65 17.92 -4.22
CA GLY A 255 2.47 17.99 -3.37
C GLY A 255 1.27 18.64 -4.05
N LYS A 256 1.48 19.77 -4.74
CA LYS A 256 0.39 20.42 -5.50
C LYS A 256 -0.18 19.53 -6.60
N VAL A 257 0.67 18.72 -7.25
CA VAL A 257 0.22 17.77 -8.28
C VAL A 257 -0.54 16.61 -7.62
N LEU A 258 -0.04 16.10 -6.51
CA LEU A 258 -0.72 15.03 -5.76
C LEU A 258 -2.09 15.49 -5.23
N ASP A 259 -2.16 16.69 -4.65
CA ASP A 259 -3.41 17.25 -4.12
C ASP A 259 -4.49 17.46 -5.21
N SER A 260 -4.08 17.65 -6.46
CA SER A 260 -5.02 17.75 -7.59
C SER A 260 -5.52 16.40 -8.11
N ARG A 261 -4.92 15.28 -7.71
CA ARG A 261 -5.19 13.94 -8.25
C ARG A 261 -5.69 12.94 -7.22
N PHE A 262 -5.20 13.05 -5.98
CA PHE A 262 -5.50 12.11 -4.92
C PHE A 262 -6.29 12.80 -3.82
N GLN A 263 -7.45 12.28 -3.49
CA GLN A 263 -8.32 12.80 -2.44
C GLN A 263 -7.79 12.43 -1.05
N LEU A 264 -7.06 11.31 -0.95
CA LEU A 264 -6.48 10.81 0.30
C LEU A 264 -5.06 10.32 0.05
N GLN A 265 -4.16 10.63 0.98
CA GLN A 265 -2.75 10.22 0.92
C GLN A 265 -2.33 9.64 2.27
N PHE A 266 -1.72 8.45 2.25
CA PHE A 266 -1.18 7.75 3.41
C PHE A 266 0.33 7.79 3.41
N TYR A 267 0.90 8.08 4.59
CA TYR A 267 2.35 8.16 4.81
C TYR A 267 2.76 7.38 6.06
N GLY A 268 3.99 6.85 6.07
CA GLY A 268 4.70 6.30 7.22
C GLY A 268 5.83 7.21 7.71
N HIS A 269 6.94 6.62 8.18
CA HIS A 269 8.23 7.22 8.46
C HIS A 269 8.31 8.19 9.66
N MET A 270 7.31 9.01 9.88
CA MET A 270 7.36 10.08 10.88
C MET A 270 7.30 9.59 12.33
N HIS A 271 7.03 8.30 12.56
CA HIS A 271 6.84 7.67 13.87
C HIS A 271 5.79 8.37 14.77
N LYS A 272 5.25 9.49 14.33
CA LYS A 272 4.23 10.26 15.02
C LYS A 272 2.96 10.33 14.18
N GLN A 273 1.86 9.87 14.74
CA GLN A 273 0.57 9.97 14.10
C GLN A 273 0.11 11.43 13.99
N SER A 274 -0.33 11.82 12.82
CA SER A 274 -0.97 13.12 12.58
C SER A 274 -1.83 13.10 11.32
N SER A 275 -2.68 14.11 11.15
CA SER A 275 -3.50 14.23 9.96
C SER A 275 -3.84 15.69 9.65
N CYS A 276 -3.94 16.00 8.36
CA CYS A 276 -4.35 17.34 7.90
C CYS A 276 -5.22 17.26 6.64
N SER A 277 -5.90 18.36 6.34
CA SER A 277 -6.72 18.50 5.12
C SER A 277 -6.36 19.82 4.44
N GLU A 278 -5.38 19.77 3.56
CA GLU A 278 -4.93 20.89 2.72
C GLU A 278 -4.84 20.41 1.28
N GLY A 279 -5.84 20.75 0.46
CA GLY A 279 -5.97 20.28 -0.93
C GLY A 279 -6.46 18.82 -1.01
N SER A 280 -5.86 17.91 -0.24
CA SER A 280 -6.26 16.52 -0.03
C SER A 280 -6.21 16.18 1.47
N VAL A 281 -6.79 15.04 1.86
CA VAL A 281 -6.59 14.50 3.22
C VAL A 281 -5.26 13.75 3.25
N LYS A 282 -4.39 14.09 4.21
CA LYS A 282 -3.11 13.42 4.44
C LYS A 282 -3.11 12.79 5.83
N ILE A 283 -2.76 11.52 5.92
CA ILE A 283 -2.70 10.76 7.18
C ILE A 283 -1.29 10.20 7.32
N TYR A 284 -0.59 10.65 8.34
CA TYR A 284 0.72 10.14 8.74
C TYR A 284 0.51 9.10 9.83
N SER A 285 0.97 7.89 9.57
CA SER A 285 0.92 6.80 10.55
C SER A 285 1.91 7.05 11.67
N GLY A 286 1.54 6.70 12.90
CA GLY A 286 2.53 6.48 13.94
C GLY A 286 3.30 5.18 13.70
N ALA A 287 4.42 4.98 14.39
CA ALA A 287 5.16 3.73 14.34
C ALA A 287 4.42 2.63 15.12
N PHE A 288 4.37 1.43 14.56
CA PHE A 288 3.85 0.27 15.27
C PHE A 288 4.86 -0.26 16.31
N GLN A 289 6.15 -0.22 15.96
CA GLN A 289 7.26 -0.46 16.91
C GLN A 289 8.22 0.74 16.84
N PRO A 290 7.93 1.82 17.58
CA PRO A 290 8.78 2.99 17.58
C PRO A 290 10.14 2.65 18.21
N PRO A 291 11.22 3.35 17.81
CA PRO A 291 12.50 3.28 18.53
C PRO A 291 12.30 3.77 19.98
N GLU A 292 13.23 3.40 20.87
CA GLU A 292 13.29 4.00 22.20
C GLU A 292 13.38 5.53 22.09
N SER A 293 12.77 6.24 23.04
CA SER A 293 12.72 7.71 23.02
C SER A 293 14.10 8.33 22.90
N ASP A 294 14.27 9.32 22.03
CA ASP A 294 15.50 10.08 21.86
C ASP A 294 15.66 11.23 22.89
N GLY A 295 15.04 11.08 24.07
CA GLY A 295 15.14 12.03 25.20
C GLY A 295 14.26 13.27 25.09
N ASN A 296 13.75 13.62 23.89
CA ASN A 296 12.85 14.78 23.66
C ASN A 296 11.50 14.41 23.03
N ASN A 297 11.40 13.25 22.41
CA ASN A 297 10.18 12.77 21.80
C ASN A 297 9.77 11.42 22.39
N GLU A 298 8.61 11.36 23.00
CA GLU A 298 7.98 10.10 23.38
C GLU A 298 7.26 9.54 22.16
N TYR A 299 7.77 8.43 21.60
CA TYR A 299 7.07 7.66 20.59
C TYR A 299 6.26 6.55 21.25
N PHE A 300 5.09 6.29 20.74
CA PHE A 300 4.23 5.24 21.25
C PHE A 300 3.78 4.35 20.09
N PRO A 301 3.62 3.04 20.32
CA PRO A 301 2.97 2.19 19.34
C PRO A 301 1.56 2.71 19.03
N VAL A 302 1.30 2.97 17.74
CA VAL A 302 0.03 3.51 17.26
C VAL A 302 -0.40 2.78 15.98
N TYR A 303 -1.70 2.58 15.84
CA TYR A 303 -2.31 2.20 14.56
C TYR A 303 -3.61 2.98 14.35
N ASN A 304 -4.11 3.00 13.11
CA ASN A 304 -5.33 3.71 12.76
C ASN A 304 -6.37 2.77 12.15
N ILE A 305 -7.63 2.98 12.50
CA ILE A 305 -8.78 2.52 11.73
C ILE A 305 -9.36 3.76 11.04
N ILE A 306 -9.56 3.68 9.73
CA ILE A 306 -9.98 4.82 8.92
C ILE A 306 -11.23 4.42 8.14
N GLU A 307 -12.27 5.23 8.26
CA GLU A 307 -13.54 5.04 7.54
C GLU A 307 -13.71 6.11 6.47
N LEU A 308 -14.04 5.67 5.28
CA LEU A 308 -14.36 6.55 4.16
C LEU A 308 -15.84 6.46 3.81
N ASP A 309 -16.44 7.62 3.62
CA ASP A 309 -17.79 7.72 3.06
C ASP A 309 -17.94 8.95 2.18
N VAL A 310 -18.97 8.98 1.36
CA VAL A 310 -19.35 10.15 0.58
C VAL A 310 -20.55 10.81 1.22
N VAL A 311 -20.42 12.11 1.51
CA VAL A 311 -21.47 12.90 2.16
C VAL A 311 -21.79 14.16 1.37
N GLU A 312 -22.98 14.67 1.54
CA GLU A 312 -23.38 15.97 1.00
C GLU A 312 -23.21 17.05 2.07
N ALA A 313 -22.53 18.13 1.71
CA ALA A 313 -22.47 19.32 2.54
C ALA A 313 -22.54 20.59 1.68
N GLY A 314 -23.53 21.43 1.94
CA GLY A 314 -23.75 22.68 1.18
C GLY A 314 -24.07 22.46 -0.31
N GLY A 315 -24.75 21.39 -0.66
CA GLY A 315 -25.09 21.06 -2.05
C GLY A 315 -23.96 20.44 -2.87
N LYS A 316 -22.83 20.07 -2.22
CA LYS A 316 -21.64 19.54 -2.87
C LYS A 316 -21.26 18.18 -2.29
N PRO A 317 -20.72 17.26 -3.11
CA PRO A 317 -20.18 16.00 -2.63
C PRO A 317 -18.82 16.19 -1.95
N TRP A 318 -18.63 15.48 -0.85
CA TRP A 318 -17.38 15.45 -0.08
C TRP A 318 -17.00 14.01 0.25
N LEU A 319 -15.72 13.70 0.10
CA LEU A 319 -15.16 12.51 0.76
C LEU A 319 -14.99 12.85 2.24
N LYS A 320 -15.70 12.13 3.10
CA LYS A 320 -15.56 12.18 4.55
C LYS A 320 -14.58 11.11 5.00
N VAL A 321 -13.67 11.47 5.89
CA VAL A 321 -12.62 10.59 6.43
C VAL A 321 -12.67 10.66 7.94
N ASP A 322 -13.16 9.59 8.57
CA ASP A 322 -13.11 9.40 10.02
C ASP A 322 -11.87 8.60 10.38
N ILE A 323 -11.13 9.07 11.40
CA ILE A 323 -9.89 8.45 11.86
C ILE A 323 -10.07 8.04 13.31
N TYR A 324 -9.87 6.75 13.61
CA TYR A 324 -9.87 6.17 14.93
C TYR A 324 -8.45 5.69 15.26
N SER A 325 -7.65 6.58 15.82
CA SER A 325 -6.28 6.26 16.24
C SER A 325 -6.29 5.50 17.56
N ARG A 326 -5.47 4.45 17.63
CA ARG A 326 -5.33 3.56 18.78
C ARG A 326 -3.88 3.56 19.24
N LYS A 327 -3.64 3.94 20.50
CA LYS A 327 -2.33 4.09 21.12
C LYS A 327 -2.11 3.03 22.19
N TRP A 328 -0.92 2.46 22.23
CA TRP A 328 -0.49 1.57 23.31
C TRP A 328 -0.17 2.36 24.58
N ASP A 329 -0.72 1.94 25.71
CA ASP A 329 -0.52 2.58 27.02
C ASP A 329 0.44 1.79 27.95
N GLY A 330 1.06 0.73 27.41
CA GLY A 330 1.92 -0.21 28.16
C GLY A 330 1.19 -1.51 28.55
N ALA A 331 -0.14 -1.57 28.43
CA ALA A 331 -0.94 -2.74 28.79
C ALA A 331 -1.98 -3.11 27.72
N THR A 332 -2.61 -2.11 27.12
CA THR A 332 -3.67 -2.27 26.12
C THR A 332 -3.64 -1.13 25.11
N PHE A 333 -4.34 -1.31 23.97
CA PHE A 333 -4.58 -0.21 23.05
C PHE A 333 -5.80 0.60 23.47
N GLN A 334 -5.62 1.92 23.58
CA GLN A 334 -6.66 2.88 23.96
C GLN A 334 -6.94 3.83 22.79
N GLU A 335 -8.11 4.44 22.77
CA GLU A 335 -8.44 5.51 21.83
C GLU A 335 -7.50 6.70 22.06
N TYR A 336 -6.88 7.17 20.98
CA TYR A 336 -5.99 8.33 21.01
C TYR A 336 -6.80 9.57 20.61
N GLN A 337 -7.44 10.18 21.61
CA GLN A 337 -8.45 11.22 21.39
C GLN A 337 -7.92 12.49 20.70
N GLU A 338 -6.67 12.86 20.94
CA GLU A 338 -6.06 14.05 20.31
C GLU A 338 -6.02 13.95 18.79
N GLU A 339 -5.90 12.73 18.25
CA GLU A 339 -5.78 12.48 16.81
C GLU A 339 -7.02 11.79 16.21
N THR A 340 -7.95 11.36 17.06
CA THR A 340 -9.21 10.77 16.60
C THR A 340 -10.16 11.85 16.11
N LYS A 341 -10.58 11.75 14.85
CA LYS A 341 -11.46 12.69 14.18
C LYS A 341 -12.70 11.98 13.65
N THR A 342 -13.86 12.30 14.20
CA THR A 342 -15.14 11.69 13.84
C THR A 342 -16.25 12.73 13.73
N GLY A 343 -17.36 12.37 13.09
CA GLY A 343 -18.53 13.23 13.00
C GLY A 343 -18.23 14.61 12.37
N GLU A 344 -18.54 15.68 13.07
CA GLU A 344 -18.29 17.05 12.59
C GLU A 344 -16.82 17.41 12.53
N ASN A 345 -15.99 16.74 13.33
CA ASN A 345 -14.53 16.89 13.33
C ASN A 345 -13.81 16.00 12.29
N ALA A 346 -14.54 15.17 11.54
CA ALA A 346 -13.99 14.36 10.48
C ALA A 346 -13.30 15.24 9.42
N LEU A 347 -12.20 14.71 8.86
CA LEU A 347 -11.55 15.36 7.74
C LEU A 347 -12.42 15.23 6.50
N ARG A 348 -12.40 16.25 5.64
CA ARG A 348 -13.20 16.29 4.41
C ARG A 348 -12.40 16.86 3.26
N VAL A 349 -12.59 16.30 2.07
CA VAL A 349 -12.07 16.86 0.83
C VAL A 349 -13.22 16.97 -0.19
N PRO A 350 -13.34 18.11 -0.91
CA PRO A 350 -14.37 18.26 -1.91
C PRO A 350 -14.12 17.30 -3.08
N LEU A 351 -15.21 16.74 -3.59
CA LEU A 351 -15.17 15.87 -4.77
C LEU A 351 -15.58 16.68 -6.02
N PRO A 352 -15.11 16.31 -7.22
CA PRO A 352 -15.48 16.99 -8.45
C PRO A 352 -17.00 16.99 -8.67
N GLN A 353 -17.55 18.09 -9.21
CA GLN A 353 -18.95 18.21 -9.53
C GLN A 353 -19.20 17.81 -11.00
N ASN A 354 -19.15 16.54 -11.32
CA ASN A 354 -19.53 16.01 -12.63
C ASN A 354 -20.89 15.28 -12.56
N ASP A 355 -21.36 14.77 -13.68
CA ASP A 355 -22.70 14.16 -13.76
C ASP A 355 -22.83 12.88 -12.93
N ALA A 356 -21.76 12.06 -12.82
CA ALA A 356 -21.74 10.88 -11.96
C ALA A 356 -21.94 11.25 -10.48
N TRP A 357 -21.32 12.34 -10.04
CA TRP A 357 -21.49 12.86 -8.67
C TRP A 357 -22.90 13.41 -8.45
N LYS A 358 -23.52 14.04 -9.45
CA LYS A 358 -24.90 14.54 -9.36
C LYS A 358 -25.89 13.39 -9.15
N GLU A 359 -25.78 12.32 -9.92
CA GLU A 359 -26.62 11.13 -9.75
C GLU A 359 -26.46 10.50 -8.36
N THR A 360 -25.22 10.41 -7.89
CA THR A 360 -24.93 9.91 -6.53
C THR A 360 -25.55 10.80 -5.47
N MET A 361 -25.44 12.12 -5.62
CA MET A 361 -26.01 13.08 -4.67
C MET A 361 -27.55 13.04 -4.68
N GLU A 362 -28.19 12.82 -5.82
CA GLU A 362 -29.63 12.64 -5.86
C GLU A 362 -30.10 11.39 -5.11
N ARG A 363 -29.35 10.29 -5.21
CA ARG A 363 -29.63 9.05 -4.45
C ARG A 363 -29.48 9.28 -2.94
N ILE A 364 -28.38 9.92 -2.51
CA ILE A 364 -28.14 10.26 -1.10
C ILE A 364 -29.28 11.14 -0.55
N LYS A 365 -29.70 12.18 -1.29
CA LYS A 365 -30.80 13.09 -0.90
C LYS A 365 -32.17 12.37 -0.78
N LYS A 366 -32.41 11.37 -1.58
CA LYS A 366 -33.64 10.57 -1.50
C LYS A 366 -33.66 9.58 -0.34
N GLY A 367 -32.58 9.53 0.47
CA GLY A 367 -32.44 8.53 1.53
C GLY A 367 -32.39 7.11 0.98
N GLU A 368 -32.22 6.98 -0.32
CA GLU A 368 -31.86 5.75 -0.96
C GLU A 368 -30.43 5.46 -0.51
N GLN A 369 -30.30 4.86 0.69
CA GLN A 369 -29.10 4.07 0.99
C GLN A 369 -28.93 3.18 -0.23
N GLY A 370 -27.79 3.34 -0.92
CA GLY A 370 -27.60 2.61 -2.18
C GLY A 370 -28.05 1.18 -2.04
N THR A 371 -29.18 0.90 -2.61
CA THR A 371 -29.71 -0.43 -2.86
C THR A 371 -28.99 -1.11 -4.05
N GLY A 372 -27.89 -0.58 -4.43
CA GLY A 372 -26.75 -1.30 -5.02
C GLY A 372 -25.93 -1.92 -3.87
N GLU A 373 -26.56 -2.35 -3.18
CA GLU A 373 -27.27 -3.41 -2.47
C GLU A 373 -26.31 -4.39 -1.88
N MET A 374 -26.61 -4.70 -0.65
CA MET A 374 -26.24 -5.95 0.01
C MET A 374 -25.93 -7.17 -0.89
N GLN A 375 -26.34 -7.18 -2.15
CA GLN A 375 -25.84 -8.10 -3.17
C GLN A 375 -24.40 -7.79 -3.60
N GLU A 376 -23.97 -6.51 -3.69
CA GLU A 376 -22.57 -6.17 -4.03
C GLU A 376 -21.66 -6.17 -2.81
N ALA A 377 -22.12 -5.80 -1.63
CA ALA A 377 -21.35 -6.00 -0.39
C ALA A 377 -21.12 -7.49 -0.08
N LYS A 378 -22.09 -8.37 -0.42
CA LYS A 378 -21.86 -9.83 -0.46
C LYS A 378 -20.91 -10.23 -1.59
N LEU A 379 -20.89 -9.51 -2.73
CA LEU A 379 -19.99 -9.79 -3.85
C LEU A 379 -18.53 -9.41 -3.52
N VAL A 380 -18.25 -8.41 -2.69
CA VAL A 380 -16.88 -8.04 -2.29
C VAL A 380 -16.25 -9.06 -1.33
N VAL A 381 -17.03 -9.68 -0.46
CA VAL A 381 -16.54 -10.77 0.42
C VAL A 381 -16.44 -12.10 -0.34
N TYR A 382 -17.34 -12.35 -1.28
CA TYR A 382 -17.40 -13.57 -2.08
C TYR A 382 -16.20 -13.78 -3.03
N PRO A 383 -15.71 -12.75 -3.77
CA PRO A 383 -14.57 -12.90 -4.67
C PRO A 383 -13.29 -13.36 -3.98
N TYR A 384 -13.04 -12.90 -2.75
CA TYR A 384 -11.82 -13.27 -2.03
C TYR A 384 -11.81 -14.73 -1.61
N ALA A 385 -12.87 -15.20 -0.96
CA ALA A 385 -12.97 -16.62 -0.57
C ALA A 385 -12.85 -17.53 -1.80
N VAL A 386 -13.43 -17.12 -2.92
CA VAL A 386 -13.35 -17.81 -4.20
C VAL A 386 -11.95 -17.75 -4.80
N LYS A 387 -11.30 -16.59 -4.81
CA LYS A 387 -9.90 -16.41 -5.24
C LYS A 387 -8.95 -17.31 -4.42
N HIS A 388 -9.10 -17.28 -3.11
CA HIS A 388 -8.27 -18.08 -2.20
C HIS A 388 -8.51 -19.59 -2.35
N ALA A 389 -9.77 -20.00 -2.44
CA ALA A 389 -10.12 -21.40 -2.69
C ALA A 389 -9.57 -21.87 -4.03
N PHE A 390 -9.63 -21.06 -5.08
CA PHE A 390 -9.04 -21.34 -6.38
C PHE A 390 -7.53 -21.55 -6.28
N LEU A 391 -6.79 -20.62 -5.66
CA LEU A 391 -5.33 -20.68 -5.54
C LEU A 391 -4.83 -21.80 -4.63
N LYS A 392 -5.68 -22.40 -3.81
CA LYS A 392 -5.36 -23.54 -2.93
C LYS A 392 -5.89 -24.89 -3.41
N CYS A 393 -6.71 -24.93 -4.47
CA CYS A 393 -7.36 -26.21 -4.86
C CYS A 393 -6.44 -27.21 -5.55
N GLY A 394 -5.25 -26.80 -6.02
CA GLY A 394 -4.29 -27.65 -6.72
C GLY A 394 -4.78 -28.18 -8.09
N LYS A 395 -5.84 -27.60 -8.62
CA LYS A 395 -6.47 -27.99 -9.91
C LYS A 395 -6.76 -26.80 -10.82
N GLU A 396 -6.02 -25.72 -10.63
CA GLU A 396 -6.22 -24.43 -11.28
C GLU A 396 -6.27 -24.55 -12.80
N GLY A 397 -5.38 -25.34 -13.39
CA GLY A 397 -5.34 -25.56 -14.83
C GLY A 397 -6.64 -26.15 -15.39
N LYS A 398 -7.25 -27.10 -14.67
CA LYS A 398 -8.53 -27.71 -15.10
C LYS A 398 -9.68 -26.72 -14.99
N ILE A 399 -9.70 -25.93 -13.93
CA ILE A 399 -10.73 -24.91 -13.69
C ILE A 399 -10.65 -23.81 -14.76
N ILE A 400 -9.44 -23.34 -15.09
CA ILE A 400 -9.23 -22.36 -16.16
C ILE A 400 -9.77 -22.90 -17.49
N THR A 401 -9.42 -24.13 -17.85
CA THR A 401 -9.87 -24.75 -19.10
C THR A 401 -11.40 -24.94 -19.12
N GLU A 402 -12.01 -25.32 -17.99
CA GLU A 402 -13.46 -25.47 -17.88
C GLU A 402 -14.21 -24.15 -18.07
N MET A 403 -13.69 -23.03 -17.53
CA MET A 403 -14.32 -21.72 -17.63
C MET A 403 -14.06 -20.99 -18.95
N TYR A 404 -12.85 -21.11 -19.48
CA TYR A 404 -12.41 -20.28 -20.62
C TYR A 404 -11.71 -21.10 -21.73
N LYS A 405 -11.85 -22.40 -21.76
CA LYS A 405 -11.19 -23.33 -22.71
C LYS A 405 -9.73 -22.89 -22.93
N ASP A 406 -9.33 -22.63 -24.17
CA ASP A 406 -7.94 -22.39 -24.57
C ASP A 406 -7.47 -20.91 -24.40
N ARG A 407 -8.29 -20.04 -23.82
CA ARG A 407 -8.01 -18.60 -23.77
C ARG A 407 -6.72 -18.22 -23.04
N PHE A 408 -6.29 -19.03 -22.08
CA PHE A 408 -5.09 -18.79 -21.26
C PHE A 408 -3.95 -19.75 -21.55
N ASP A 409 -4.02 -20.59 -22.61
CA ASP A 409 -3.03 -21.64 -22.86
C ASP A 409 -1.66 -21.08 -23.28
N HIS A 410 -1.62 -19.86 -23.83
CA HIS A 410 -0.39 -19.15 -24.18
C HIS A 410 0.38 -18.60 -22.96
N ILE A 411 -0.21 -18.61 -21.78
CA ILE A 411 0.42 -18.12 -20.55
C ILE A 411 0.99 -19.32 -19.80
N SER A 412 2.27 -19.27 -19.43
CA SER A 412 2.90 -20.31 -18.63
C SER A 412 2.12 -20.60 -17.34
N PRO A 413 2.01 -21.88 -16.92
CA PRO A 413 1.25 -22.27 -15.72
C PRO A 413 2.00 -21.82 -14.45
N ASN A 414 1.85 -20.57 -14.11
CA ASN A 414 2.40 -19.94 -12.93
C ASN A 414 1.33 -19.05 -12.26
N ARG A 415 1.69 -18.45 -11.13
CA ARG A 415 0.79 -17.55 -10.39
C ARG A 415 0.25 -16.41 -11.27
N VAL A 416 1.03 -15.91 -12.25
CA VAL A 416 0.59 -14.84 -13.18
C VAL A 416 -0.59 -15.32 -14.02
N LYS A 417 -0.55 -16.54 -14.55
CA LYS A 417 -1.69 -17.13 -15.28
C LYS A 417 -2.95 -17.16 -14.40
N TYR A 418 -2.80 -17.54 -13.15
CA TYR A 418 -3.92 -17.65 -12.21
C TYR A 418 -4.52 -16.30 -11.85
N LEU A 419 -3.69 -15.29 -11.61
CA LEU A 419 -4.14 -13.93 -11.33
C LEU A 419 -4.80 -13.29 -12.55
N THR A 420 -4.24 -13.50 -13.75
CA THR A 420 -4.84 -13.03 -15.01
C THR A 420 -6.20 -13.67 -15.25
N PHE A 421 -6.33 -14.96 -14.98
CA PHE A 421 -7.61 -15.67 -15.03
C PHE A 421 -8.61 -15.10 -14.02
N LEU A 422 -8.22 -14.93 -12.76
CA LEU A 422 -9.09 -14.37 -11.72
C LEU A 422 -9.56 -12.95 -12.05
N ARG A 423 -8.67 -12.12 -12.60
CA ARG A 423 -9.03 -10.78 -13.07
C ARG A 423 -10.04 -10.83 -14.22
N GLN A 424 -9.91 -11.80 -15.14
CA GLN A 424 -10.89 -11.96 -16.21
C GLN A 424 -12.24 -12.46 -15.68
N VAL A 425 -12.24 -13.38 -14.71
CA VAL A 425 -13.46 -13.82 -14.02
C VAL A 425 -14.18 -12.65 -13.36
N GLU A 426 -13.41 -11.74 -12.75
CA GLU A 426 -13.92 -10.51 -12.12
C GLU A 426 -14.56 -9.57 -13.16
N LEU A 427 -13.83 -9.27 -14.24
CA LEU A 427 -14.31 -8.41 -15.32
C LEU A 427 -15.58 -8.96 -16.00
N ASP A 428 -15.69 -10.29 -16.12
CA ASP A 428 -16.83 -10.96 -16.74
C ASP A 428 -17.98 -11.24 -15.73
N GLY A 429 -17.82 -10.84 -14.45
CA GLY A 429 -18.82 -11.07 -13.39
C GLY A 429 -19.09 -12.56 -13.07
N ARG A 430 -18.13 -13.47 -13.37
CA ARG A 430 -18.31 -14.92 -13.31
C ARG A 430 -17.86 -15.59 -12.01
N PHE A 431 -17.75 -14.85 -10.89
CA PHE A 431 -17.33 -15.44 -9.62
C PHE A 431 -18.27 -16.50 -9.06
N SER A 432 -19.59 -16.37 -9.29
CA SER A 432 -20.56 -17.38 -8.87
C SER A 432 -20.32 -18.72 -9.58
N GLU A 433 -19.99 -18.68 -10.87
CA GLU A 433 -19.66 -19.86 -11.65
C GLU A 433 -18.35 -20.49 -11.20
N LEU A 434 -17.31 -19.68 -10.95
CA LEU A 434 -16.05 -20.15 -10.39
C LEU A 434 -16.27 -20.83 -9.04
N ASN A 435 -17.11 -20.29 -8.18
CA ASN A 435 -17.42 -20.88 -6.87
C ASN A 435 -18.13 -22.25 -7.00
N GLU A 436 -19.06 -22.39 -7.94
CA GLU A 436 -19.71 -23.69 -8.20
C GLU A 436 -18.72 -24.74 -8.74
N ILE A 437 -17.80 -24.32 -9.62
CA ILE A 437 -16.74 -25.20 -10.12
C ILE A 437 -15.78 -25.59 -9.00
N LEU A 438 -15.42 -24.66 -8.13
CA LEU A 438 -14.58 -24.94 -6.97
C LEU A 438 -15.20 -25.94 -6.00
N LYS A 439 -16.52 -25.86 -5.76
CA LYS A 439 -17.24 -26.87 -4.96
C LYS A 439 -17.14 -28.28 -5.58
N LYS A 440 -17.12 -28.37 -6.92
CA LYS A 440 -16.94 -29.63 -7.66
C LYS A 440 -15.52 -30.21 -7.49
N TYR A 441 -14.50 -29.35 -7.40
CA TYR A 441 -13.09 -29.75 -7.32
C TYR A 441 -12.51 -29.68 -5.90
N GLY A 442 -13.17 -28.98 -4.98
CA GLY A 442 -12.74 -28.74 -3.61
C GLY A 442 -13.27 -29.79 -2.64
N ARG A 443 -12.67 -30.96 -2.63
CA ARG A 443 -12.74 -31.93 -1.53
C ARG A 443 -11.34 -32.32 -1.11
#